data_c619468dda38565cca2d202acddca0b2
#
_entry.id   c619468dda38565cca2d202acddca0b2
#
_cell.length_a   1.000
_cell.length_b   1.000
_cell.length_c   1.000
_cell.angle_alpha   90.00
_cell.angle_beta   90.00
_cell.angle_gamma   90.00
#
_symmetry.space_group_name_H-M   'P 1'
#
loop_
_entity.id
_entity.type
_entity.pdbx_description
1 polymer ?
#
loop_
_entity_poly.entity_id
_entity_poly.type
_entity_poly.pdbx_seq_one_letter_code
_entity_poly.pdbx_strand_id
1 'polypeptide(L)'
;VSLDTLTAAAGHTLEVKHSRFLARAAPVESADAAQAWIRAVSVADATHNCWAWRVGDDYRSSDDGEPAGTAGRPILAAIDGQGYDRLAVVVTRWYGGIKLGAGGLVRAYGGAASECLRLAPREPLVEYADVVVHAGFEDLGCVHQAIEARGAIKQDEAYAADGVRFVLRLPAADVDALRLLLRDASRDRVRVEAAG
;
A
#
# COMPACT_ATOMS: atom_id res chain seq x y z
N VAL A 1 12.25 -5.64 -3.09
CA VAL A 1 12.25 -4.35 -2.40
C VAL A 1 10.94 -4.25 -1.65
N SER A 2 11.00 -4.18 -0.31
CA SER A 2 9.78 -3.97 0.49
C SER A 2 9.26 -2.55 0.23
N LEU A 3 7.97 -2.44 -0.03
CA LEU A 3 7.28 -1.15 -0.13
C LEU A 3 6.71 -0.78 1.24
N ASP A 4 6.52 0.51 1.45
CA ASP A 4 5.82 1.02 2.63
C ASP A 4 4.40 1.48 2.27
N THR A 5 3.55 1.59 3.25
CA THR A 5 2.25 2.27 3.14
C THR A 5 2.13 3.36 4.19
N LEU A 6 1.20 4.28 3.99
CA LEU A 6 0.90 5.30 4.98
C LEU A 6 0.08 4.71 6.13
N THR A 7 0.41 5.12 7.37
CA THR A 7 -0.40 4.77 8.55
C THR A 7 -1.47 5.81 8.87
N ALA A 8 -1.32 7.03 8.31
CA ALA A 8 -2.28 8.13 8.46
C ALA A 8 -2.15 9.11 7.30
N ALA A 9 -3.14 9.98 7.14
CA ALA A 9 -3.06 11.08 6.20
C ALA A 9 -1.95 12.07 6.56
N ALA A 10 -1.31 12.64 5.53
CA ALA A 10 -0.23 13.62 5.67
C ALA A 10 -0.44 14.82 4.76
N GLY A 11 0.21 15.92 5.06
CA GLY A 11 0.16 17.14 4.26
C GLY A 11 1.46 17.92 4.32
N HIS A 12 1.74 18.68 3.24
CA HIS A 12 2.89 19.57 3.15
C HIS A 12 2.57 20.73 2.19
N THR A 13 2.98 21.93 2.57
CA THR A 13 2.80 23.13 1.74
C THR A 13 4.15 23.62 1.23
N LEU A 14 4.19 23.96 -0.06
CA LEU A 14 5.35 24.51 -0.75
C LEU A 14 4.92 25.80 -1.48
N GLU A 15 5.70 26.86 -1.39
CA GLU A 15 5.52 28.07 -2.17
C GLU A 15 6.66 28.24 -3.17
N VAL A 16 6.30 28.51 -4.43
CA VAL A 16 7.24 28.79 -5.52
C VAL A 16 6.70 29.91 -6.38
N LYS A 17 7.45 31.02 -6.51
CA LYS A 17 7.06 32.17 -7.31
C LYS A 17 5.61 32.61 -7.05
N HIS A 18 5.28 32.78 -5.79
CA HIS A 18 3.94 33.16 -5.28
C HIS A 18 2.82 32.11 -5.53
N SER A 19 3.06 31.04 -6.27
CA SER A 19 2.15 29.89 -6.33
C SER A 19 2.26 29.06 -5.07
N ARG A 20 1.13 28.66 -4.52
CA ARG A 20 1.05 27.75 -3.36
C ARG A 20 0.67 26.36 -3.82
N PHE A 21 1.41 25.36 -3.36
CA PHE A 21 1.20 23.94 -3.61
C PHE A 21 0.91 23.25 -2.29
N LEU A 22 -0.28 22.70 -2.12
CA LEU A 22 -0.66 21.90 -0.96
C LEU A 22 -0.69 20.42 -1.37
N ALA A 23 0.33 19.67 -0.97
CA ALA A 23 0.35 18.22 -1.11
C ALA A 23 -0.38 17.57 0.07
N ARG A 24 -1.27 16.63 -0.24
CA ARG A 24 -1.95 15.78 0.74
C ARG A 24 -1.88 14.34 0.27
N ALA A 25 -1.64 13.43 1.20
CA ALA A 25 -1.55 12.00 0.95
C ALA A 25 -2.41 11.23 1.94
N ALA A 26 -2.98 10.11 1.50
CA ALA A 26 -3.74 9.21 2.36
C ALA A 26 -3.59 7.76 1.91
N PRO A 27 -3.65 6.80 2.84
CA PRO A 27 -3.72 5.39 2.50
C PRO A 27 -5.05 5.07 1.80
N VAL A 28 -5.00 4.23 0.76
CA VAL A 28 -6.18 3.76 0.03
C VAL A 28 -6.01 2.28 -0.33
N GLU A 29 -7.10 1.51 -0.27
CA GLU A 29 -7.07 0.07 -0.49
C GLU A 29 -7.50 -0.35 -1.91
N SER A 30 -8.05 0.58 -2.70
CA SER A 30 -8.53 0.31 -4.06
C SER A 30 -8.51 1.54 -4.94
N ALA A 31 -8.60 1.34 -6.25
CA ALA A 31 -8.75 2.42 -7.23
C ALA A 31 -10.00 3.28 -6.96
N ASP A 32 -11.12 2.66 -6.59
CA ASP A 32 -12.37 3.37 -6.28
C ASP A 32 -12.23 4.22 -5.00
N ALA A 33 -11.59 3.68 -3.97
CA ALA A 33 -11.29 4.42 -2.74
C ALA A 33 -10.34 5.61 -3.03
N ALA A 34 -9.33 5.43 -3.88
CA ALA A 34 -8.44 6.51 -4.32
C ALA A 34 -9.21 7.63 -5.01
N GLN A 35 -10.07 7.30 -5.98
CA GLN A 35 -10.87 8.29 -6.71
C GLN A 35 -11.87 9.01 -5.79
N ALA A 36 -12.49 8.30 -4.85
CA ALA A 36 -13.41 8.90 -3.89
C ALA A 36 -12.68 9.89 -2.97
N TRP A 37 -11.50 9.53 -2.47
CA TRP A 37 -10.70 10.40 -1.63
C TRP A 37 -10.20 11.63 -2.40
N ILE A 38 -9.70 11.46 -3.63
CA ILE A 38 -9.25 12.56 -4.49
C ILE A 38 -10.38 13.58 -4.68
N ARG A 39 -11.60 13.14 -4.99
CA ARG A 39 -12.77 14.03 -5.10
C ARG A 39 -13.08 14.76 -3.79
N ALA A 40 -12.99 14.05 -2.67
CA ALA A 40 -13.30 14.61 -1.35
C ALA A 40 -12.32 15.71 -0.91
N VAL A 41 -11.03 15.58 -1.26
CA VAL A 41 -10.01 16.57 -0.86
C VAL A 41 -9.72 17.64 -1.89
N SER A 42 -10.18 17.50 -3.13
CA SER A 42 -10.01 18.50 -4.18
C SER A 42 -10.72 19.79 -3.80
N VAL A 43 -10.07 20.92 -4.06
CA VAL A 43 -10.53 22.27 -3.69
C VAL A 43 -11.10 22.95 -4.93
N ALA A 44 -12.39 23.24 -4.91
CA ALA A 44 -13.12 23.73 -6.09
C ALA A 44 -12.66 25.12 -6.57
N ASP A 45 -12.19 25.98 -5.68
CA ASP A 45 -11.72 27.35 -6.00
C ASP A 45 -10.21 27.41 -6.28
N ALA A 46 -9.50 26.28 -6.21
CA ALA A 46 -8.10 26.21 -6.59
C ALA A 46 -7.92 26.26 -8.12
N THR A 47 -6.72 26.61 -8.54
CA THR A 47 -6.40 26.65 -9.98
C THR A 47 -6.34 25.23 -10.56
N HIS A 48 -5.69 24.30 -9.85
CA HIS A 48 -5.54 22.89 -10.27
C HIS A 48 -5.51 21.98 -9.04
N ASN A 49 -6.07 20.77 -9.19
CA ASN A 49 -5.95 19.65 -8.25
C ASN A 49 -5.35 18.47 -8.98
N CYS A 50 -4.03 18.44 -9.07
CA CYS A 50 -3.31 17.36 -9.76
C CYS A 50 -3.09 16.19 -8.80
N TRP A 51 -3.12 14.98 -9.31
CA TRP A 51 -3.07 13.81 -8.44
C TRP A 51 -2.41 12.59 -9.09
N ALA A 52 -1.99 11.67 -8.25
CA ALA A 52 -1.62 10.32 -8.61
C ALA A 52 -1.97 9.34 -7.48
N TRP A 53 -2.19 8.09 -7.85
CA TRP A 53 -2.36 7.00 -6.89
C TRP A 53 -1.72 5.71 -7.44
N ARG A 54 -1.37 4.82 -6.52
CA ARG A 54 -0.90 3.47 -6.78
C ARG A 54 -1.54 2.49 -5.80
N VAL A 55 -2.06 1.38 -6.31
CA VAL A 55 -2.56 0.24 -5.54
C VAL A 55 -2.10 -1.04 -6.23
N GLY A 56 -1.01 -1.63 -5.76
CA GLY A 56 -0.34 -2.75 -6.40
C GLY A 56 0.17 -2.37 -7.79
N ASP A 57 -0.21 -3.16 -8.79
CA ASP A 57 0.16 -2.92 -10.19
C ASP A 57 -0.68 -1.84 -10.87
N ASP A 58 -1.82 -1.46 -10.26
CA ASP A 58 -2.65 -0.38 -10.78
C ASP A 58 -2.16 0.99 -10.34
N TYR A 59 -2.13 1.93 -11.25
CA TYR A 59 -1.81 3.33 -10.98
C TYR A 59 -2.48 4.26 -11.97
N ARG A 60 -2.74 5.48 -11.53
CA ARG A 60 -3.23 6.57 -12.39
C ARG A 60 -2.70 7.91 -11.92
N SER A 61 -2.68 8.87 -12.85
CA SER A 61 -2.33 10.25 -12.57
C SER A 61 -3.13 11.21 -13.44
N SER A 62 -3.22 12.47 -13.01
CA SER A 62 -3.89 13.55 -13.71
C SER A 62 -3.16 14.87 -13.54
N ASP A 63 -3.03 15.60 -14.63
CA ASP A 63 -2.48 16.96 -14.65
C ASP A 63 -3.54 18.05 -14.34
N ASP A 64 -4.81 17.70 -14.31
CA ASP A 64 -5.95 18.61 -14.03
C ASP A 64 -5.83 20.00 -14.68
N GLY A 65 -5.54 20.02 -15.98
CA GLY A 65 -5.41 21.25 -16.77
C GLY A 65 -4.03 21.91 -16.75
N GLU A 66 -3.06 21.42 -15.98
CA GLU A 66 -1.66 21.80 -16.19
C GLU A 66 -1.14 21.25 -17.52
N PRO A 67 -0.05 21.78 -18.09
CA PRO A 67 0.55 21.23 -19.28
C PRO A 67 0.86 19.72 -19.16
N ALA A 68 0.64 18.97 -20.22
CA ALA A 68 0.74 17.52 -20.22
C ALA A 68 2.07 17.01 -19.63
N GLY A 69 1.97 16.12 -18.63
CA GLY A 69 3.10 15.46 -17.97
C GLY A 69 3.85 16.33 -16.97
N THR A 70 3.36 17.53 -16.63
CA THR A 70 4.08 18.45 -15.74
C THR A 70 3.66 18.34 -14.26
N ALA A 71 2.60 17.61 -13.96
CA ALA A 71 2.04 17.52 -12.61
C ALA A 71 1.77 16.06 -12.18
N GLY A 72 0.87 15.36 -12.82
CA GLY A 72 0.46 14.01 -12.43
C GLY A 72 1.60 13.00 -12.45
N ARG A 73 2.40 12.99 -13.52
CA ARG A 73 3.58 12.11 -13.62
C ARG A 73 4.65 12.40 -12.57
N PRO A 74 5.05 13.66 -12.29
CA PRO A 74 5.93 13.98 -11.19
C PRO A 74 5.41 13.53 -9.81
N ILE A 75 4.10 13.61 -9.56
CA ILE A 75 3.49 13.10 -8.32
C ILE A 75 3.63 11.58 -8.25
N LEU A 76 3.32 10.87 -9.32
CA LEU A 76 3.48 9.41 -9.38
C LEU A 76 4.95 8.99 -9.18
N ALA A 77 5.87 9.69 -9.82
CA ALA A 77 7.31 9.46 -9.66
C ALA A 77 7.78 9.66 -8.21
N ALA A 78 7.18 10.61 -7.48
CA ALA A 78 7.44 10.79 -6.06
C ALA A 78 6.95 9.60 -5.21
N ILE A 79 5.77 9.05 -5.51
CA ILE A 79 5.24 7.84 -4.87
C ILE A 79 6.24 6.68 -5.06
N ASP A 80 6.63 6.42 -6.30
CA ASP A 80 7.54 5.33 -6.66
C ASP A 80 8.93 5.53 -6.06
N GLY A 81 9.47 6.73 -6.16
CA GLY A 81 10.80 7.07 -5.65
C GLY A 81 10.91 7.01 -4.12
N GLN A 82 9.83 7.24 -3.39
CA GLN A 82 9.75 7.11 -1.94
C GLN A 82 9.44 5.67 -1.48
N GLY A 83 9.17 4.75 -2.42
CA GLY A 83 8.93 3.34 -2.14
C GLY A 83 7.57 3.05 -1.50
N TYR A 84 6.54 3.78 -1.90
CA TYR A 84 5.18 3.60 -1.37
C TYR A 84 4.28 2.77 -2.30
N ASP A 85 3.32 2.11 -1.69
CA ASP A 85 2.17 1.49 -2.33
C ASP A 85 0.89 1.73 -1.48
N ARG A 86 -0.28 1.52 -2.08
CA ARG A 86 -1.61 1.69 -1.48
C ARG A 86 -1.85 3.08 -0.91
N LEU A 87 -1.63 4.08 -1.75
CA LEU A 87 -1.88 5.47 -1.39
C LEU A 87 -2.34 6.31 -2.57
N ALA A 88 -2.91 7.46 -2.26
CA ALA A 88 -3.18 8.52 -3.20
C ALA A 88 -2.57 9.84 -2.71
N VAL A 89 -2.14 10.67 -3.66
CA VAL A 89 -1.58 12.00 -3.41
C VAL A 89 -2.31 13.01 -4.29
N VAL A 90 -2.77 14.11 -3.69
CA VAL A 90 -3.30 15.27 -4.39
C VAL A 90 -2.42 16.47 -4.08
N VAL A 91 -1.97 17.16 -5.13
CA VAL A 91 -1.30 18.45 -4.99
C VAL A 91 -2.21 19.54 -5.56
N THR A 92 -2.76 20.35 -4.68
CA THR A 92 -3.62 21.47 -5.02
C THR A 92 -2.75 22.72 -5.21
N ARG A 93 -2.95 23.41 -6.32
CA ARG A 93 -2.21 24.64 -6.65
C ARG A 93 -3.13 25.83 -6.73
N TRP A 94 -2.69 26.93 -6.11
CA TRP A 94 -3.22 28.28 -6.33
C TRP A 94 -2.15 29.10 -7.07
N TYR A 95 -2.49 29.55 -8.27
CA TYR A 95 -1.58 30.32 -9.11
C TYR A 95 -1.27 31.68 -8.49
N GLY A 96 0.00 32.06 -8.46
CA GLY A 96 0.47 33.31 -7.83
C GLY A 96 0.80 34.42 -8.81
N GLY A 97 0.37 34.32 -10.08
CA GLY A 97 0.59 35.37 -11.08
C GLY A 97 1.92 35.26 -11.84
N ILE A 98 2.83 34.42 -11.44
CA ILE A 98 4.14 34.19 -12.10
C ILE A 98 4.20 32.79 -12.66
N LYS A 99 4.47 32.64 -13.97
CA LYS A 99 4.62 31.36 -14.64
C LYS A 99 5.89 30.66 -14.19
N LEU A 100 5.77 29.37 -13.86
CA LEU A 100 6.89 28.54 -13.47
C LEU A 100 7.62 27.92 -14.68
N GLY A 101 6.93 27.76 -15.80
CA GLY A 101 7.37 26.95 -16.93
C GLY A 101 7.26 25.44 -16.65
N ALA A 102 7.40 24.61 -17.70
CA ALA A 102 7.23 23.16 -17.58
C ALA A 102 8.20 22.52 -16.57
N GLY A 103 9.48 22.86 -16.62
CA GLY A 103 10.49 22.36 -15.68
C GLY A 103 10.24 22.81 -14.24
N GLY A 104 9.76 24.04 -14.04
CA GLY A 104 9.37 24.57 -12.74
C GLY A 104 8.16 23.84 -12.15
N LEU A 105 7.14 23.54 -12.99
CA LEU A 105 5.97 22.75 -12.58
C LEU A 105 6.36 21.33 -12.16
N VAL A 106 7.14 20.64 -12.97
CA VAL A 106 7.63 19.28 -12.66
C VAL A 106 8.32 19.25 -11.29
N ARG A 107 9.24 20.21 -11.04
CA ARG A 107 9.94 20.29 -9.75
C ARG A 107 9.00 20.63 -8.60
N ALA A 108 8.05 21.54 -8.79
CA ALA A 108 7.13 21.97 -7.74
C ALA A 108 6.15 20.86 -7.34
N TYR A 109 5.50 20.20 -8.30
CA TYR A 109 4.58 19.11 -8.03
C TYR A 109 5.30 17.88 -7.45
N GLY A 110 6.39 17.48 -8.07
CA GLY A 110 7.20 16.35 -7.58
C GLY A 110 7.83 16.64 -6.22
N GLY A 111 8.34 17.86 -6.02
CA GLY A 111 8.94 18.28 -4.76
C GLY A 111 7.93 18.34 -3.61
N ALA A 112 6.75 18.92 -3.84
CA ALA A 112 5.68 18.98 -2.83
C ALA A 112 5.21 17.58 -2.43
N ALA A 113 5.00 16.68 -3.40
CA ALA A 113 4.62 15.30 -3.15
C ALA A 113 5.73 14.53 -2.42
N SER A 114 6.99 14.65 -2.85
CA SER A 114 8.14 13.98 -2.22
C SER A 114 8.33 14.40 -0.76
N GLU A 115 8.25 15.68 -0.44
CA GLU A 115 8.39 16.17 0.93
C GLU A 115 7.22 15.73 1.82
N CYS A 116 5.98 15.76 1.29
CA CYS A 116 4.82 15.24 1.99
C CYS A 116 5.02 13.76 2.37
N LEU A 117 5.45 12.94 1.42
CA LEU A 117 5.67 11.50 1.63
C LEU A 117 6.89 11.21 2.50
N ARG A 118 7.97 12.00 2.38
CA ARG A 118 9.16 11.84 3.22
C ARG A 118 8.87 12.06 4.71
N LEU A 119 8.00 13.01 5.03
CA LEU A 119 7.62 13.38 6.40
C LEU A 119 6.43 12.58 6.93
N ALA A 120 5.73 11.85 6.07
CA ALA A 120 4.53 11.11 6.43
C ALA A 120 4.83 9.91 7.34
N PRO A 121 3.91 9.56 8.26
CA PRO A 121 4.03 8.33 9.03
C PRO A 121 3.82 7.13 8.13
N ARG A 122 4.76 6.19 8.16
CA ARG A 122 4.79 5.00 7.31
C ARG A 122 5.06 3.73 8.08
N GLU A 123 4.65 2.61 7.50
CA GLU A 123 5.00 1.28 7.95
C GLU A 123 5.28 0.37 6.74
N PRO A 124 6.09 -0.70 6.91
CA PRO A 124 6.27 -1.69 5.86
C PRO A 124 4.94 -2.30 5.43
N LEU A 125 4.70 -2.38 4.13
CA LEU A 125 3.56 -3.06 3.57
C LEU A 125 3.79 -4.57 3.68
N VAL A 126 3.01 -5.24 4.53
CA VAL A 126 3.05 -6.69 4.70
C VAL A 126 1.95 -7.30 3.85
N GLU A 127 2.33 -8.09 2.86
CA GLU A 127 1.38 -8.93 2.13
C GLU A 127 1.08 -10.18 2.95
N TYR A 128 -0.19 -10.48 3.14
CA TYR A 128 -0.66 -11.68 3.83
C TYR A 128 -1.13 -12.72 2.83
N ALA A 129 -0.91 -13.99 3.16
CA ALA A 129 -1.45 -15.13 2.45
C ALA A 129 -2.34 -15.95 3.39
N ASP A 130 -3.41 -16.51 2.83
CA ASP A 130 -4.22 -17.50 3.51
C ASP A 130 -3.81 -18.89 3.01
N VAL A 131 -3.57 -19.82 3.95
CA VAL A 131 -3.20 -21.20 3.67
C VAL A 131 -4.13 -22.16 4.40
N VAL A 132 -4.35 -23.31 3.80
CA VAL A 132 -5.11 -24.41 4.39
C VAL A 132 -4.11 -25.48 4.88
N VAL A 133 -4.22 -25.84 6.15
CA VAL A 133 -3.39 -26.88 6.77
C VAL A 133 -4.29 -28.06 7.13
N HIS A 134 -3.96 -29.23 6.61
CA HIS A 134 -4.63 -30.51 6.95
C HIS A 134 -3.69 -31.35 7.82
N ALA A 135 -4.15 -31.72 9.02
CA ALA A 135 -3.36 -32.48 9.98
C ALA A 135 -4.18 -33.60 10.61
N GLY A 136 -3.58 -34.78 10.76
CA GLY A 136 -4.13 -35.84 11.59
C GLY A 136 -4.15 -35.44 13.07
N PHE A 137 -4.97 -36.11 13.88
CA PHE A 137 -5.12 -35.78 15.31
C PHE A 137 -3.80 -35.89 16.08
N GLU A 138 -2.93 -36.82 15.67
CA GLU A 138 -1.59 -37.01 16.26
C GLU A 138 -0.64 -35.83 16.00
N ASP A 139 -0.87 -35.05 14.96
CA ASP A 139 -0.01 -33.94 14.55
C ASP A 139 -0.52 -32.56 15.03
N LEU A 140 -1.64 -32.48 15.74
CA LEU A 140 -2.22 -31.21 16.21
C LEU A 140 -1.25 -30.41 17.07
N GLY A 141 -0.45 -31.09 17.91
CA GLY A 141 0.53 -30.43 18.76
C GLY A 141 1.58 -29.65 17.95
N CYS A 142 2.11 -30.26 16.87
CA CYS A 142 3.09 -29.56 16.04
C CYS A 142 2.46 -28.44 15.20
N VAL A 143 1.19 -28.58 14.80
CA VAL A 143 0.47 -27.50 14.11
C VAL A 143 0.26 -26.30 15.02
N HIS A 144 -0.20 -26.48 16.24
CA HIS A 144 -0.37 -25.38 17.21
C HIS A 144 0.96 -24.68 17.52
N GLN A 145 2.05 -25.44 17.71
CA GLN A 145 3.38 -24.88 17.92
C GLN A 145 3.86 -24.07 16.70
N ALA A 146 3.57 -24.54 15.49
CA ALA A 146 3.94 -23.82 14.26
C ALA A 146 3.14 -22.52 14.09
N ILE A 147 1.85 -22.54 14.40
CA ILE A 147 0.98 -21.34 14.40
C ILE A 147 1.56 -20.28 15.34
N GLU A 148 1.88 -20.67 16.57
CA GLU A 148 2.45 -19.76 17.57
C GLU A 148 3.84 -19.24 17.16
N ALA A 149 4.72 -20.14 16.72
CA ALA A 149 6.09 -19.78 16.32
C ALA A 149 6.17 -18.82 15.13
N ARG A 150 5.17 -18.85 14.22
CA ARG A 150 5.09 -17.98 13.04
C ARG A 150 4.12 -16.81 13.19
N GLY A 151 3.47 -16.68 14.34
CA GLY A 151 2.46 -15.64 14.55
C GLY A 151 1.30 -15.73 13.55
N ALA A 152 1.01 -16.95 13.05
CA ALA A 152 -0.10 -17.15 12.12
C ALA A 152 -1.44 -16.96 12.82
N ILE A 153 -2.37 -16.29 12.14
CA ILE A 153 -3.71 -16.03 12.64
C ILE A 153 -4.63 -17.15 12.17
N LYS A 154 -5.20 -17.89 13.12
CA LYS A 154 -6.21 -18.91 12.80
C LYS A 154 -7.53 -18.23 12.41
N GLN A 155 -7.91 -18.38 11.14
CA GLN A 155 -9.16 -17.84 10.58
C GLN A 155 -10.33 -18.81 10.76
N ASP A 156 -10.05 -20.11 10.59
CA ASP A 156 -11.06 -21.17 10.68
C ASP A 156 -10.44 -22.49 11.14
N GLU A 157 -11.25 -23.36 11.73
CA GLU A 157 -10.89 -24.67 12.20
C GLU A 157 -12.08 -25.62 12.05
N ALA A 158 -11.92 -26.68 11.28
CA ALA A 158 -12.95 -27.68 11.02
C ALA A 158 -12.44 -29.10 11.30
N TYR A 159 -13.20 -29.84 12.08
CA TYR A 159 -12.92 -31.23 12.43
C TYR A 159 -13.56 -32.19 11.43
N ALA A 160 -12.80 -33.19 11.01
CA ALA A 160 -13.23 -34.31 10.18
C ALA A 160 -12.96 -35.64 10.88
N ALA A 161 -13.37 -36.75 10.28
CA ALA A 161 -13.17 -38.07 10.88
C ALA A 161 -11.70 -38.48 11.00
N ASP A 162 -10.85 -37.95 10.14
CA ASP A 162 -9.43 -38.31 9.99
C ASP A 162 -8.45 -37.20 10.43
N GLY A 163 -8.98 -36.08 10.91
CA GLY A 163 -8.12 -34.99 11.37
C GLY A 163 -8.82 -33.61 11.42
N VAL A 164 -8.02 -32.57 11.32
CA VAL A 164 -8.46 -31.19 11.42
C VAL A 164 -7.94 -30.37 10.24
N ARG A 165 -8.80 -29.54 9.70
CA ARG A 165 -8.49 -28.55 8.67
C ARG A 165 -8.42 -27.16 9.33
N PHE A 166 -7.30 -26.48 9.18
CA PHE A 166 -7.12 -25.09 9.62
C PHE A 166 -7.07 -24.17 8.40
N VAL A 167 -7.63 -22.99 8.52
CA VAL A 167 -7.34 -21.86 7.63
C VAL A 167 -6.51 -20.86 8.42
N LEU A 168 -5.29 -20.61 7.95
CA LEU A 168 -4.33 -19.74 8.62
C LEU A 168 -3.98 -18.56 7.73
N ARG A 169 -3.91 -17.39 8.34
CA ARG A 169 -3.43 -16.15 7.73
C ARG A 169 -2.07 -15.78 8.32
N LEU A 170 -1.09 -15.56 7.46
CA LEU A 170 0.26 -15.17 7.86
C LEU A 170 0.92 -14.31 6.76
N PRO A 171 2.04 -13.60 7.09
CA PRO A 171 2.79 -12.91 6.05
C PRO A 171 3.18 -13.87 4.91
N ALA A 172 2.97 -13.46 3.67
CA ALA A 172 3.23 -14.29 2.49
C ALA A 172 4.70 -14.80 2.46
N ALA A 173 5.63 -13.98 2.94
CA ALA A 173 7.04 -14.33 3.06
C ALA A 173 7.32 -15.49 4.04
N ASP A 174 6.40 -15.78 4.98
CA ASP A 174 6.55 -16.80 6.01
C ASP A 174 5.90 -18.15 5.63
N VAL A 175 5.18 -18.21 4.51
CA VAL A 175 4.46 -19.42 4.08
C VAL A 175 5.41 -20.61 3.86
N ASP A 176 6.53 -20.41 3.17
CA ASP A 176 7.49 -21.47 2.91
C ASP A 176 8.19 -21.96 4.19
N ALA A 177 8.44 -21.04 5.12
CA ALA A 177 9.00 -21.37 6.42
C ALA A 177 8.00 -22.17 7.28
N LEU A 178 6.70 -21.85 7.21
CA LEU A 178 5.64 -22.63 7.85
C LEU A 178 5.55 -24.05 7.26
N ARG A 179 5.57 -24.16 5.93
CA ARG A 179 5.57 -25.47 5.22
C ARG A 179 6.74 -26.36 5.65
N LEU A 180 7.94 -25.77 5.68
CA LEU A 180 9.15 -26.48 6.09
C LEU A 180 9.06 -26.96 7.54
N LEU A 181 8.62 -26.10 8.45
CA LEU A 181 8.46 -26.41 9.86
C LEU A 181 7.47 -27.57 10.07
N LEU A 182 6.30 -27.51 9.45
CA LEU A 182 5.27 -28.53 9.55
C LEU A 182 5.71 -29.86 8.90
N ARG A 183 6.37 -29.80 7.74
CA ARG A 183 6.93 -30.98 7.08
C ARG A 183 7.91 -31.71 8.00
N ASP A 184 8.86 -30.99 8.57
CA ASP A 184 9.90 -31.56 9.40
C ASP A 184 9.33 -32.09 10.74
N ALA A 185 8.42 -31.38 11.38
CA ALA A 185 7.81 -31.78 12.64
C ALA A 185 6.85 -32.98 12.51
N SER A 186 6.15 -33.10 11.38
CA SER A 186 5.18 -34.20 11.14
C SER A 186 5.73 -35.35 10.31
N ARG A 187 6.99 -35.29 9.89
CA ARG A 187 7.56 -36.27 8.91
C ARG A 187 6.74 -36.31 7.61
N ASP A 188 6.40 -35.14 7.09
CA ASP A 188 5.65 -34.90 5.84
C ASP A 188 4.19 -35.42 5.86
N ARG A 189 3.58 -35.61 7.05
CA ARG A 189 2.17 -36.02 7.16
C ARG A 189 1.21 -34.83 7.04
N VAL A 190 1.61 -33.66 7.54
CA VAL A 190 0.80 -32.43 7.47
C VAL A 190 0.91 -31.80 6.09
N ARG A 191 -0.23 -31.48 5.47
CA ARG A 191 -0.30 -30.84 4.15
C ARG A 191 -0.63 -29.36 4.31
N VAL A 192 0.06 -28.52 3.53
CA VAL A 192 -0.15 -27.08 3.47
C VAL A 192 -0.43 -26.66 2.04
N GLU A 193 -1.61 -26.14 1.79
CA GLU A 193 -2.09 -25.71 0.46
C GLU A 193 -2.39 -24.21 0.48
N ALA A 194 -2.36 -23.55 -0.68
CA ALA A 194 -2.88 -22.21 -0.79
C ALA A 194 -4.41 -22.22 -0.60
N ALA A 195 -4.95 -21.27 0.13
CA ALA A 195 -6.39 -21.06 0.16
C ALA A 195 -6.81 -20.53 -1.22
N GLY A 196 -7.72 -21.23 -1.89
CA GLY A 196 -8.24 -20.87 -3.21
C GLY A 196 -9.15 -19.64 -3.18
#